data_f6cfde6cfc4c763e8626974b6ce77139
#
_entry.id   f6cfde6cfc4c763e8626974b6ce77139
#
_cell.length_a   1.000
_cell.length_b   1.000
_cell.length_c   1.000
_cell.angle_alpha   90.00
_cell.angle_beta   90.00
_cell.angle_gamma   90.00
#
_symmetry.space_group_name_H-M   'P 1'
#
loop_
_entity.id
_entity.type
_entity.pdbx_description
1 polymer ?
#
loop_
_entity_poly.entity_id
_entity_poly.type
_entity_poly.pdbx_seq_one_letter_code
_entity_poly.pdbx_strand_id
1 'polypeptide(L)'
;MTTPPPGGPNPHGTAMPAAAYGASRATLWTGVSVLITDTAGRILLQRVTYRTARLLPGGGVDPKEAPTEAAAREVFEELGVRLRISWTLAVDWVPSTTPGFDPGTCFPGEIIYVFDGGTWDGEQIAAIRPRQGEIEGVDFVDPVDLPAQMAPGNARRALAALHARTTDGAVTLEDGYPITPPPPAS
;
A
#
# COMPACT_ATOMS: atom_id res chain seq x y z
N MET A 1 20.93 -7.74 -27.06
CA MET A 1 21.56 -7.40 -25.75
C MET A 1 21.75 -5.89 -25.76
N THR A 2 20.85 -5.15 -25.13
CA THR A 2 20.96 -3.70 -24.97
C THR A 2 21.86 -3.41 -23.77
N THR A 3 22.97 -2.73 -23.99
CA THR A 3 23.87 -2.25 -22.95
C THR A 3 23.09 -1.27 -22.05
N PRO A 4 23.12 -1.40 -20.70
CA PRO A 4 22.48 -0.43 -19.81
C PRO A 4 23.15 0.95 -20.00
N PRO A 5 22.41 2.05 -19.81
CA PRO A 5 22.96 3.40 -19.96
C PRO A 5 24.10 3.60 -18.94
N PRO A 6 25.12 4.38 -19.28
CA PRO A 6 26.20 4.71 -18.38
C PRO A 6 25.63 5.45 -17.16
N GLY A 7 26.08 5.05 -15.96
CA GLY A 7 25.67 5.66 -14.70
C GLY A 7 25.83 7.18 -14.72
N GLY A 8 24.85 7.88 -14.16
CA GLY A 8 24.86 9.33 -14.06
C GLY A 8 26.11 9.84 -13.31
N PRO A 9 26.50 11.10 -13.49
CA PRO A 9 27.72 11.67 -12.91
C PRO A 9 27.64 11.61 -11.38
N ASN A 10 28.64 10.95 -10.78
CA ASN A 10 28.90 11.03 -9.34
C ASN A 10 29.25 12.48 -8.99
N PRO A 11 28.64 13.12 -8.00
CA PRO A 11 28.98 14.50 -7.58
C PRO A 11 30.45 14.68 -7.16
N HIS A 12 31.23 13.60 -7.03
CA HIS A 12 32.65 13.60 -6.72
C HIS A 12 33.57 13.28 -7.92
N GLY A 13 33.06 13.28 -9.15
CA GLY A 13 33.87 13.31 -10.38
C GLY A 13 34.50 11.98 -10.83
N THR A 14 34.37 10.87 -10.09
CA THR A 14 34.82 9.54 -10.51
C THR A 14 33.63 8.64 -10.81
N ALA A 15 33.60 7.99 -11.97
CA ALA A 15 32.57 7.03 -12.34
C ALA A 15 32.56 5.84 -11.35
N MET A 16 31.48 5.65 -10.61
CA MET A 16 31.32 4.51 -9.71
C MET A 16 31.11 3.24 -10.51
N PRO A 17 31.81 2.13 -10.19
CA PRO A 17 31.54 0.84 -10.82
C PRO A 17 30.06 0.42 -10.67
N ALA A 18 29.48 -0.23 -11.69
CA ALA A 18 28.05 -0.56 -11.72
C ALA A 18 27.58 -1.35 -10.46
N ALA A 19 28.39 -2.32 -10.00
CA ALA A 19 28.08 -3.07 -8.79
C ALA A 19 28.06 -2.20 -7.51
N ALA A 20 29.01 -1.27 -7.39
CA ALA A 20 29.05 -0.33 -6.27
C ALA A 20 27.87 0.66 -6.33
N TYR A 21 27.51 1.13 -7.54
CA TYR A 21 26.32 1.95 -7.74
C TYR A 21 25.05 1.22 -7.30
N GLY A 22 24.86 -0.03 -7.73
CA GLY A 22 23.72 -0.84 -7.30
C GLY A 22 23.65 -1.02 -5.78
N ALA A 23 24.80 -1.34 -5.15
CA ALA A 23 24.87 -1.50 -3.69
C ALA A 23 24.64 -0.19 -2.91
N SER A 24 24.84 0.97 -3.56
CA SER A 24 24.59 2.29 -2.93
C SER A 24 23.13 2.74 -2.98
N ARG A 25 22.25 2.00 -3.65
CA ARG A 25 20.83 2.35 -3.71
C ARG A 25 20.12 1.98 -2.42
N ALA A 26 19.15 2.83 -2.03
CA ALA A 26 18.31 2.53 -0.88
C ALA A 26 17.53 1.22 -1.12
N THR A 27 17.56 0.34 -0.12
CA THR A 27 16.70 -0.83 -0.08
C THR A 27 15.44 -0.46 0.68
N LEU A 28 14.28 -0.64 0.08
CA LEU A 28 12.97 -0.43 0.70
C LEU A 28 12.14 -1.69 0.52
N TRP A 29 11.28 -1.95 1.50
CA TRP A 29 10.22 -2.94 1.29
C TRP A 29 9.17 -2.37 0.33
N THR A 30 8.42 -3.26 -0.28
CA THR A 30 7.28 -2.88 -1.11
C THR A 30 6.06 -3.61 -0.58
N GLY A 31 5.04 -2.85 -0.26
CA GLY A 31 3.75 -3.35 0.19
C GLY A 31 2.61 -2.93 -0.73
N VAL A 32 1.51 -3.64 -0.63
CA VAL A 32 0.27 -3.34 -1.33
C VAL A 32 -0.91 -3.33 -0.37
N SER A 33 -1.87 -2.48 -0.62
CA SER A 33 -3.18 -2.49 0.03
C SER A 33 -4.27 -2.29 -1.02
N VAL A 34 -5.47 -2.81 -0.76
CA VAL A 34 -6.59 -2.70 -1.68
C VAL A 34 -7.77 -2.02 -0.98
N LEU A 35 -8.20 -0.88 -1.51
CA LEU A 35 -9.35 -0.14 -0.99
C LEU A 35 -10.63 -0.69 -1.63
N ILE A 36 -11.41 -1.40 -0.84
CA ILE A 36 -12.71 -1.96 -1.22
C ILE A 36 -13.78 -1.23 -0.42
N THR A 37 -14.87 -0.81 -1.06
CA THR A 37 -16.03 -0.24 -0.37
C THR A 37 -17.28 -1.08 -0.63
N ASP A 38 -18.28 -0.95 0.23
CA ASP A 38 -19.63 -1.40 -0.08
C ASP A 38 -20.44 -0.29 -0.78
N THR A 39 -21.69 -0.59 -1.13
CA THR A 39 -22.60 0.35 -1.79
C THR A 39 -23.02 1.53 -0.90
N ALA A 40 -22.79 1.45 0.41
CA ALA A 40 -22.99 2.56 1.35
C ALA A 40 -21.72 3.42 1.52
N GLY A 41 -20.62 3.09 0.84
CA GLY A 41 -19.33 3.81 0.93
C GLY A 41 -18.50 3.44 2.15
N ARG A 42 -18.88 2.39 2.91
CA ARG A 42 -18.08 1.90 4.03
C ARG A 42 -16.91 1.08 3.51
N ILE A 43 -15.76 1.17 4.18
CA ILE A 43 -14.50 0.54 3.76
C ILE A 43 -14.37 -0.84 4.40
N LEU A 44 -13.99 -1.84 3.60
CA LEU A 44 -13.67 -3.18 4.07
C LEU A 44 -12.35 -3.14 4.83
N LEU A 45 -12.40 -3.54 6.09
CA LEU A 45 -11.24 -3.75 6.96
C LEU A 45 -11.20 -5.19 7.45
N GLN A 46 -9.99 -5.69 7.60
CA GLN A 46 -9.71 -7.02 8.16
C GLN A 46 -9.35 -6.94 9.63
N ARG A 47 -9.85 -7.91 10.41
CA ARG A 47 -9.31 -8.25 11.72
C ARG A 47 -8.31 -9.38 11.53
N VAL A 48 -7.07 -9.11 11.87
CA VAL A 48 -5.97 -10.08 11.75
C VAL A 48 -5.58 -10.61 13.13
N THR A 49 -5.10 -11.85 13.21
CA THR A 49 -4.80 -12.52 14.48
C THR A 49 -3.60 -11.94 15.23
N TYR A 50 -2.71 -11.25 14.53
CA TYR A 50 -1.42 -10.76 15.03
C TYR A 50 -1.39 -9.27 15.36
N ARG A 51 -2.49 -8.54 15.19
CA ARG A 51 -2.61 -7.10 15.50
C ARG A 51 -4.00 -6.74 15.99
N THR A 52 -4.08 -5.77 16.90
CA THR A 52 -5.36 -5.22 17.35
C THR A 52 -5.95 -4.22 16.35
N ALA A 53 -5.08 -3.42 15.71
CA ALA A 53 -5.50 -2.47 14.69
C ALA A 53 -5.90 -3.20 13.40
N ARG A 54 -7.01 -2.79 12.81
CA ARG A 54 -7.51 -3.35 11.56
C ARG A 54 -6.69 -2.85 10.36
N LEU A 55 -6.74 -3.60 9.28
CA LEU A 55 -5.99 -3.33 8.06
C LEU A 55 -6.90 -3.35 6.82
N LEU A 56 -6.51 -2.65 5.77
CA LEU A 56 -7.01 -2.96 4.43
C LEU A 56 -6.47 -4.33 4.00
N PRO A 57 -7.16 -5.07 3.11
CA PRO A 57 -6.59 -6.23 2.44
C PRO A 57 -5.26 -5.88 1.77
N GLY A 58 -4.26 -6.76 1.89
CA GLY A 58 -2.96 -6.56 1.28
C GLY A 58 -1.81 -7.11 2.11
N GLY A 59 -0.60 -6.99 1.58
CA GLY A 59 0.61 -7.52 2.20
C GLY A 59 1.87 -7.13 1.45
N GLY A 60 2.92 -7.94 1.58
CA GLY A 60 4.20 -7.71 0.93
C GLY A 60 4.19 -8.10 -0.55
N VAL A 61 5.01 -7.41 -1.33
CA VAL A 61 5.30 -7.80 -2.71
C VAL A 61 6.46 -8.79 -2.72
N ASP A 62 6.26 -9.95 -3.33
CA ASP A 62 7.29 -10.97 -3.44
C ASP A 62 8.40 -10.61 -4.45
N PRO A 63 9.62 -11.16 -4.32
CA PRO A 63 10.68 -10.94 -5.29
C PRO A 63 10.24 -11.29 -6.72
N LYS A 64 10.35 -10.33 -7.64
CA LYS A 64 9.98 -10.41 -9.06
C LYS A 64 8.47 -10.37 -9.34
N GLU A 65 7.65 -10.16 -8.35
CA GLU A 65 6.21 -9.96 -8.48
C GLU A 65 5.91 -8.48 -8.80
N ALA A 66 4.95 -8.23 -9.67
CA ALA A 66 4.47 -6.86 -9.87
C ALA A 66 3.51 -6.45 -8.74
N PRO A 67 3.50 -5.17 -8.29
CA PRO A 67 2.59 -4.75 -7.21
C PRO A 67 1.11 -5.03 -7.48
N THR A 68 0.66 -4.98 -8.73
CA THR A 68 -0.73 -5.33 -9.10
C THR A 68 -1.02 -6.83 -8.99
N GLU A 69 -0.02 -7.68 -9.23
CA GLU A 69 -0.12 -9.13 -9.06
C GLU A 69 -0.17 -9.47 -7.56
N ALA A 70 0.71 -8.84 -6.76
CA ALA A 70 0.70 -8.97 -5.30
C ALA A 70 -0.66 -8.59 -4.72
N ALA A 71 -1.21 -7.45 -5.10
CA ALA A 71 -2.52 -7.00 -4.62
C ALA A 71 -3.65 -7.98 -4.96
N ALA A 72 -3.65 -8.55 -6.18
CA ALA A 72 -4.64 -9.55 -6.59
C ALA A 72 -4.45 -10.87 -5.83
N ARG A 73 -3.20 -11.31 -5.59
CA ARG A 73 -2.85 -12.50 -4.81
C ARG A 73 -3.31 -12.35 -3.37
N GLU A 74 -2.96 -11.24 -2.71
CA GLU A 74 -3.34 -10.98 -1.32
C GLU A 74 -4.86 -10.97 -1.13
N VAL A 75 -5.62 -10.27 -1.98
CA VAL A 75 -7.09 -10.29 -1.93
C VAL A 75 -7.63 -11.71 -2.08
N PHE A 76 -7.04 -12.52 -2.97
CA PHE A 76 -7.48 -13.89 -3.13
C PHE A 76 -7.11 -14.77 -1.92
N GLU A 77 -5.90 -14.64 -1.39
CA GLU A 77 -5.43 -15.39 -0.22
C GLU A 77 -6.22 -15.05 1.04
N GLU A 78 -6.47 -13.77 1.27
CA GLU A 78 -7.12 -13.27 2.49
C GLU A 78 -8.65 -13.35 2.46
N LEU A 79 -9.27 -13.05 1.31
CA LEU A 79 -10.74 -12.96 1.18
C LEU A 79 -11.36 -14.07 0.33
N GLY A 80 -10.56 -14.87 -0.37
CA GLY A 80 -11.05 -15.92 -1.27
C GLY A 80 -11.67 -15.39 -2.57
N VAL A 81 -11.56 -14.09 -2.86
CA VAL A 81 -12.16 -13.43 -4.01
C VAL A 81 -11.10 -13.08 -5.05
N ARG A 82 -11.35 -13.47 -6.32
CA ARG A 82 -10.47 -13.09 -7.42
C ARG A 82 -10.83 -11.69 -7.91
N LEU A 83 -9.86 -10.80 -7.86
CA LEU A 83 -10.00 -9.40 -8.25
C LEU A 83 -8.95 -9.04 -9.32
N ARG A 84 -9.35 -8.28 -10.33
CA ARG A 84 -8.43 -7.68 -11.28
C ARG A 84 -8.06 -6.28 -10.78
N ILE A 85 -6.80 -6.07 -10.52
CA ILE A 85 -6.25 -4.78 -10.07
C ILE A 85 -5.75 -4.01 -11.30
N SER A 86 -6.17 -2.75 -11.45
CA SER A 86 -5.81 -1.94 -12.61
C SER A 86 -5.57 -0.46 -12.33
N TRP A 87 -5.96 0.03 -11.14
CA TRP A 87 -5.89 1.45 -10.83
C TRP A 87 -5.20 1.69 -9.48
N THR A 88 -4.22 2.58 -9.45
CA THR A 88 -3.53 3.01 -8.24
C THR A 88 -4.19 4.28 -7.70
N LEU A 89 -4.61 4.26 -6.44
CA LEU A 89 -5.22 5.41 -5.76
C LEU A 89 -4.19 6.21 -4.96
N ALA A 90 -3.22 5.54 -4.35
CA ALA A 90 -2.17 6.18 -3.58
C ALA A 90 -0.84 5.43 -3.67
N VAL A 91 0.25 6.19 -3.57
CA VAL A 91 1.59 5.67 -3.33
C VAL A 91 2.13 6.39 -2.10
N ASP A 92 2.49 5.65 -1.06
CA ASP A 92 2.97 6.20 0.20
C ASP A 92 4.40 5.76 0.49
N TRP A 93 5.27 6.71 0.78
CA TRP A 93 6.59 6.44 1.32
C TRP A 93 6.52 6.42 2.86
N VAL A 94 6.82 5.27 3.45
CA VAL A 94 6.82 5.04 4.90
C VAL A 94 8.29 5.03 5.38
N PRO A 95 8.70 5.97 6.24
CA PRO A 95 10.08 6.07 6.69
C PRO A 95 10.46 4.91 7.62
N SER A 96 11.74 4.54 7.63
CA SER A 96 12.29 3.51 8.53
C SER A 96 12.14 3.84 10.02
N THR A 97 11.81 5.09 10.34
CA THR A 97 11.58 5.58 11.72
C THR A 97 10.14 5.42 12.18
N THR A 98 9.24 4.92 11.32
CA THR A 98 7.83 4.73 11.67
C THR A 98 7.70 3.78 12.87
N PRO A 99 6.98 4.19 13.94
CA PRO A 99 6.81 3.35 15.13
C PRO A 99 6.00 2.08 14.84
N GLY A 100 6.25 1.04 15.63
CA GLY A 100 5.44 -0.20 15.61
C GLY A 100 6.08 -1.39 14.88
N PHE A 101 7.30 -1.24 14.37
CA PHE A 101 8.10 -2.36 13.89
C PHE A 101 9.01 -2.89 15.00
N ASP A 102 9.15 -4.21 15.07
CA ASP A 102 10.11 -4.86 15.96
C ASP A 102 11.53 -4.42 15.57
N PRO A 103 12.36 -3.93 16.50
CA PRO A 103 13.75 -3.56 16.22
C PRO A 103 14.57 -4.66 15.54
N GLY A 104 14.25 -5.94 15.82
CA GLY A 104 14.87 -7.09 15.18
C GLY A 104 14.57 -7.23 13.69
N THR A 105 13.50 -6.60 13.23
CA THR A 105 13.08 -6.66 11.81
C THR A 105 13.97 -5.81 10.90
N CYS A 106 14.74 -4.85 11.46
CA CYS A 106 15.58 -3.92 10.69
C CYS A 106 14.82 -3.26 9.53
N PHE A 107 13.61 -2.74 9.84
CA PHE A 107 12.72 -2.14 8.84
C PHE A 107 13.42 -1.01 8.06
N PRO A 108 13.62 -1.15 6.74
CA PRO A 108 14.39 -0.16 5.97
C PRO A 108 13.56 1.04 5.49
N GLY A 109 12.27 1.06 5.79
CA GLY A 109 11.24 1.86 5.15
C GLY A 109 10.50 1.07 4.07
N GLU A 110 9.39 1.61 3.58
CA GLU A 110 8.51 0.90 2.66
C GLU A 110 7.86 1.84 1.66
N ILE A 111 7.65 1.37 0.44
CA ILE A 111 6.72 1.97 -0.52
C ILE A 111 5.45 1.14 -0.52
N ILE A 112 4.32 1.75 -0.18
CA ILE A 112 3.02 1.09 -0.17
C ILE A 112 2.17 1.64 -1.31
N TYR A 113 1.72 0.73 -2.19
CA TYR A 113 0.72 1.03 -3.20
C TYR A 113 -0.68 0.75 -2.65
N VAL A 114 -1.61 1.69 -2.78
CA VAL A 114 -3.03 1.45 -2.52
C VAL A 114 -3.76 1.39 -3.84
N PHE A 115 -4.34 0.23 -4.13
CA PHE A 115 -5.08 -0.02 -5.35
C PHE A 115 -6.59 0.08 -5.14
N ASP A 116 -7.29 0.39 -6.22
CA ASP A 116 -8.74 0.37 -6.25
C ASP A 116 -9.26 -1.07 -6.37
N GLY A 117 -9.98 -1.51 -5.34
CA GLY A 117 -10.69 -2.79 -5.30
C GLY A 117 -12.17 -2.67 -5.69
N GLY A 118 -12.62 -1.46 -6.03
CA GLY A 118 -14.00 -1.18 -6.44
C GLY A 118 -15.00 -1.08 -5.28
N THR A 119 -16.26 -0.97 -5.69
CA THR A 119 -17.42 -1.01 -4.79
C THR A 119 -18.11 -2.36 -4.93
N TRP A 120 -18.21 -3.10 -3.84
CA TRP A 120 -18.75 -4.44 -3.82
C TRP A 120 -20.24 -4.43 -3.44
N ASP A 121 -21.01 -5.20 -4.15
CA ASP A 121 -22.42 -5.43 -3.83
C ASP A 121 -22.60 -6.58 -2.83
N GLY A 122 -23.85 -6.88 -2.49
CA GLY A 122 -24.17 -7.92 -1.52
C GLY A 122 -23.74 -9.32 -1.95
N GLU A 123 -23.69 -9.62 -3.26
CA GLU A 123 -23.25 -10.92 -3.79
C GLU A 123 -21.74 -11.07 -3.64
N GLN A 124 -20.97 -10.06 -4.00
CA GLN A 124 -19.52 -10.04 -3.84
C GLN A 124 -19.12 -10.13 -2.36
N ILE A 125 -19.82 -9.39 -1.48
CA ILE A 125 -19.61 -9.46 -0.03
C ILE A 125 -19.94 -10.86 0.51
N ALA A 126 -21.03 -11.46 0.08
CA ALA A 126 -21.41 -12.81 0.49
C ALA A 126 -20.45 -13.90 -0.01
N ALA A 127 -19.66 -13.61 -1.03
CA ALA A 127 -18.63 -14.50 -1.56
C ALA A 127 -17.34 -14.52 -0.75
N ILE A 128 -17.14 -13.57 0.19
CA ILE A 128 -15.93 -13.48 1.02
C ILE A 128 -15.77 -14.79 1.83
N ARG A 129 -14.57 -15.34 1.77
CA ARG A 129 -14.15 -16.52 2.52
C ARG A 129 -12.79 -16.23 3.18
N PRO A 130 -12.79 -15.62 4.38
CA PRO A 130 -11.56 -15.24 5.07
C PRO A 130 -10.64 -16.44 5.29
N ARG A 131 -9.34 -16.23 5.12
CA ARG A 131 -8.32 -17.25 5.36
C ARG A 131 -8.27 -17.59 6.84
N GLN A 132 -8.54 -18.85 7.16
CA GLN A 132 -8.50 -19.33 8.55
C GLN A 132 -7.09 -19.25 9.14
N GLY A 133 -7.01 -18.81 10.40
CA GLY A 133 -5.76 -18.72 11.16
C GLY A 133 -5.01 -17.40 10.99
N GLU A 134 -5.31 -16.61 9.97
CA GLU A 134 -4.71 -15.30 9.74
C GLU A 134 -5.74 -14.17 9.83
N ILE A 135 -6.89 -14.35 9.20
CA ILE A 135 -7.98 -13.38 9.19
C ILE A 135 -9.11 -13.88 10.09
N GLU A 136 -9.36 -13.17 11.20
CA GLU A 136 -10.47 -13.47 12.13
C GLU A 136 -11.83 -13.09 11.55
N GLY A 137 -11.85 -12.11 10.64
CA GLY A 137 -13.06 -11.64 9.98
C GLY A 137 -12.86 -10.32 9.26
N VAL A 138 -13.90 -9.89 8.58
CA VAL A 138 -13.95 -8.61 7.87
C VAL A 138 -15.13 -7.79 8.35
N ASP A 139 -14.96 -6.46 8.37
CA ASP A 139 -16.01 -5.50 8.70
C ASP A 139 -16.02 -4.39 7.69
N PHE A 140 -17.21 -3.87 7.38
CA PHE A 140 -17.35 -2.64 6.61
C PHE A 140 -17.50 -1.48 7.59
N VAL A 141 -16.52 -0.55 7.58
CA VAL A 141 -16.36 0.54 8.54
C VAL A 141 -16.59 1.88 7.86
N ASP A 142 -17.35 2.75 8.52
CA ASP A 142 -17.56 4.11 8.03
C ASP A 142 -16.21 4.86 7.98
N PRO A 143 -15.91 5.61 6.91
CA PRO A 143 -14.66 6.38 6.80
C PRO A 143 -14.37 7.27 8.02
N VAL A 144 -15.37 7.81 8.67
CA VAL A 144 -15.21 8.66 9.87
C VAL A 144 -14.62 7.90 11.06
N ASP A 145 -14.83 6.58 11.12
CA ASP A 145 -14.39 5.72 12.22
C ASP A 145 -12.99 5.11 11.98
N LEU A 146 -12.40 5.27 10.80
CA LEU A 146 -11.08 4.69 10.48
C LEU A 146 -9.98 5.08 11.49
N PRO A 147 -9.89 6.34 11.96
CA PRO A 147 -8.86 6.72 12.93
C PRO A 147 -8.94 5.96 14.27
N ALA A 148 -10.13 5.47 14.64
CA ALA A 148 -10.33 4.67 15.84
C ALA A 148 -10.06 3.16 15.62
N GLN A 149 -10.05 2.70 14.37
CA GLN A 149 -9.97 1.29 14.01
C GLN A 149 -8.60 0.87 13.48
N MET A 150 -7.82 1.80 12.94
CA MET A 150 -6.55 1.57 12.26
C MET A 150 -5.40 2.28 12.96
N ALA A 151 -4.16 1.83 12.71
CA ALA A 151 -2.98 2.64 13.06
C ALA A 151 -3.01 3.99 12.31
N PRO A 152 -2.53 5.09 12.90
CA PRO A 152 -2.71 6.45 12.35
C PRO A 152 -2.23 6.61 10.90
N GLY A 153 -1.06 6.08 10.54
CA GLY A 153 -0.55 6.12 9.14
C GLY A 153 -1.46 5.37 8.17
N ASN A 154 -1.95 4.18 8.57
CA ASN A 154 -2.85 3.38 7.75
C ASN A 154 -4.21 4.07 7.55
N ALA A 155 -4.75 4.69 8.60
CA ALA A 155 -6.02 5.43 8.51
C ALA A 155 -5.89 6.63 7.55
N ARG A 156 -4.80 7.43 7.68
CA ARG A 156 -4.54 8.56 6.77
C ARG A 156 -4.43 8.10 5.31
N ARG A 157 -3.66 7.04 5.07
CA ARG A 157 -3.46 6.45 3.73
C ARG A 157 -4.79 5.98 3.13
N ALA A 158 -5.61 5.26 3.90
CA ALA A 158 -6.92 4.79 3.45
C ALA A 158 -7.87 5.95 3.10
N LEU A 159 -7.91 6.99 3.92
CA LEU A 159 -8.73 8.19 3.67
C LEU A 159 -8.24 8.98 2.45
N ALA A 160 -6.92 9.12 2.28
CA ALA A 160 -6.34 9.77 1.11
C ALA A 160 -6.63 8.99 -0.19
N ALA A 161 -6.56 7.66 -0.14
CA ALA A 161 -6.93 6.80 -1.26
C ALA A 161 -8.43 6.90 -1.60
N LEU A 162 -9.31 6.92 -0.58
CA LEU A 162 -10.74 7.13 -0.79
C LEU A 162 -11.03 8.50 -1.43
N HIS A 163 -10.37 9.55 -0.97
CA HIS A 163 -10.49 10.87 -1.58
C HIS A 163 -10.00 10.88 -3.05
N ALA A 164 -8.86 10.27 -3.33
CA ALA A 164 -8.35 10.13 -4.70
C ALA A 164 -9.35 9.42 -5.63
N ARG A 165 -10.01 8.36 -5.14
CA ARG A 165 -11.07 7.66 -5.89
C ARG A 165 -12.24 8.60 -6.24
N THR A 166 -12.68 9.44 -5.30
CA THR A 166 -13.83 10.34 -5.52
C THR A 166 -13.50 11.51 -6.46
N THR A 167 -12.23 11.75 -6.73
CA THR A 167 -11.74 12.82 -7.62
C THR A 167 -11.13 12.27 -8.92
N ASP A 168 -11.33 10.98 -9.22
CA ASP A 168 -10.74 10.27 -10.36
C ASP A 168 -9.23 10.49 -10.49
N GLY A 169 -8.53 10.55 -9.35
CA GLY A 169 -7.12 10.88 -9.25
C GLY A 169 -6.27 9.78 -8.58
N ALA A 170 -5.00 10.12 -8.40
CA ALA A 170 -4.07 9.38 -7.56
C ALA A 170 -3.27 10.36 -6.71
N VAL A 171 -2.82 9.93 -5.54
CA VAL A 171 -2.10 10.79 -4.59
C VAL A 171 -0.76 10.15 -4.18
N THR A 172 0.27 10.99 -4.10
CA THR A 172 1.54 10.61 -3.47
C THR A 172 1.55 11.08 -2.03
N LEU A 173 1.99 10.20 -1.14
CA LEU A 173 1.99 10.41 0.29
C LEU A 173 3.40 10.24 0.87
N GLU A 174 3.65 10.90 2.00
CA GLU A 174 4.76 10.64 2.90
C GLU A 174 4.21 10.39 4.31
N ASP A 175 4.37 9.18 4.82
CA ASP A 175 3.80 8.70 6.09
C ASP A 175 2.28 8.95 6.20
N GLY A 176 1.58 8.72 5.11
CA GLY A 176 0.13 8.92 5.00
C GLY A 176 -0.33 10.37 4.78
N TYR A 177 0.58 11.33 4.69
CA TYR A 177 0.25 12.73 4.41
C TYR A 177 0.43 13.07 2.94
N PRO A 178 -0.55 13.70 2.27
CA PRO A 178 -0.40 14.13 0.89
C PRO A 178 0.76 15.12 0.71
N ILE A 179 1.56 14.91 -0.33
CA ILE A 179 2.58 15.89 -0.74
C ILE A 179 1.83 17.09 -1.33
N THR A 180 1.97 18.23 -0.68
CA THR A 180 1.36 19.49 -1.15
C THR A 180 2.20 20.03 -2.32
N PRO A 181 1.61 20.34 -3.49
CA PRO A 181 2.35 21.01 -4.55
C PRO A 181 2.85 22.39 -4.05
N PRO A 182 4.01 22.87 -4.54
CA PRO A 182 4.47 24.21 -4.20
C PRO A 182 3.41 25.25 -4.66
N PRO A 183 3.30 26.39 -3.94
CA PRO A 183 2.43 27.45 -4.38
C PRO A 183 2.81 27.89 -5.80
N PRO A 184 1.85 28.33 -6.63
CA PRO A 184 2.13 28.80 -7.97
C PRO A 184 3.18 29.94 -7.90
N ALA A 185 4.15 29.91 -8.83
CA ALA A 185 5.13 30.99 -8.93
C ALA A 185 4.41 32.33 -9.15
N SER A 186 4.63 33.28 -8.27
CA SER A 186 4.09 34.64 -8.33
C SER A 186 4.73 35.46 -9.44
#